data_d90e00494ca0d8bb9d4b43103b032420
#
_entry.id   d90e00494ca0d8bb9d4b43103b032420
#
_cell.length_a   1.000
_cell.length_b   1.000
_cell.length_c   1.000
_cell.angle_alpha   90.00
_cell.angle_beta   90.00
_cell.angle_gamma   90.00
#
_symmetry.space_group_name_H-M   'P 1'
#
loop_
_entity.id
_entity.type
_entity.pdbx_description
1 polymer ?
#
loop_
_entity_poly.entity_id
_entity_poly.type
_entity_poly.pdbx_seq_one_letter_code
_entity_poly.pdbx_strand_id
1 'polypeptide(L)'
;MTDHPATQLATLQSALAAHGQGYLSAAALRDTARAQQALLAALPPRYGEVLLNLIDRLEASALFTEESCSFSRSSLLDHLQAWVDKARSALPGA
;
A
#
# COMPACT_ATOMS: atom_id res chain seq x y z
N MET A 1 -12.09 20.28 -3.00
CA MET A 1 -11.46 19.40 -3.31
C MET A 1 -11.66 18.15 -2.85
N THR A 2 -12.11 17.35 -3.48
CA THR A 2 -12.40 16.10 -3.08
C THR A 2 -11.55 15.14 -3.64
N ASP A 3 -11.08 14.30 -2.88
CA ASP A 3 -10.24 13.25 -3.32
C ASP A 3 -11.10 12.08 -3.71
N HIS A 4 -11.14 11.82 -5.00
CA HIS A 4 -11.81 10.64 -5.47
C HIS A 4 -11.03 9.40 -5.08
N PRO A 5 -11.71 8.28 -4.84
CA PRO A 5 -11.00 7.04 -4.54
C PRO A 5 -9.98 6.66 -5.59
N ALA A 6 -10.27 6.88 -6.86
CA ALA A 6 -9.31 6.55 -7.92
C ALA A 6 -8.06 7.43 -7.83
N THR A 7 -8.23 8.71 -7.49
CA THR A 7 -7.11 9.61 -7.31
C THR A 7 -6.27 9.19 -6.11
N GLN A 8 -6.94 8.80 -5.03
CA GLN A 8 -6.23 8.34 -3.85
C GLN A 8 -5.49 7.03 -4.12
N LEU A 9 -6.08 6.16 -4.93
CA LEU A 9 -5.40 4.94 -5.32
C LEU A 9 -4.13 5.26 -6.12
N ALA A 10 -4.21 6.23 -7.01
CA ALA A 10 -3.03 6.64 -7.77
C ALA A 10 -1.94 7.21 -6.85
N THR A 11 -2.35 7.96 -5.83
CA THR A 11 -1.41 8.48 -4.85
C THR A 11 -0.71 7.33 -4.11
N LEU A 12 -1.48 6.34 -3.71
CA LEU A 12 -0.92 5.18 -3.02
C LEU A 12 0.01 4.39 -3.95
N GLN A 13 -0.39 4.23 -5.20
CA GLN A 13 0.47 3.55 -6.18
C GLN A 13 1.80 4.26 -6.33
N SER A 14 1.78 5.58 -6.40
CA SER A 14 3.01 6.36 -6.50
C SER A 14 3.88 6.21 -5.26
N ALA A 15 3.24 6.19 -4.09
CA ALA A 15 3.98 6.01 -2.84
C ALA A 15 4.60 4.62 -2.78
N LEU A 16 3.87 3.61 -3.24
CA LEU A 16 4.40 2.26 -3.27
C LEU A 16 5.61 2.15 -4.19
N ALA A 17 5.53 2.78 -5.36
CA ALA A 17 6.65 2.78 -6.29
C ALA A 17 7.86 3.50 -5.68
N ALA A 18 7.62 4.62 -5.01
CA ALA A 18 8.71 5.36 -4.37
C ALA A 18 9.37 4.53 -3.27
N HIS A 19 8.56 3.80 -2.50
CA HIS A 19 9.10 2.93 -1.48
C HIS A 19 9.95 1.83 -2.10
N GLY A 20 9.48 1.25 -3.19
CA GLY A 20 10.22 0.19 -3.87
C GLY A 20 11.58 0.66 -4.39
N GLN A 21 11.69 1.94 -4.70
CA GLN A 21 12.94 2.52 -5.18
C GLN A 21 13.80 3.09 -4.05
N GLY A 22 13.33 3.03 -2.82
CA GLY A 22 14.11 3.48 -1.68
C GLY A 22 13.91 4.94 -1.33
N TYR A 23 12.99 5.63 -1.98
CA TYR A 23 12.75 7.04 -1.69
C TYR A 23 11.77 7.29 -0.57
N LEU A 24 11.05 6.27 -0.14
CA LEU A 24 10.02 6.42 0.86
C LEU A 24 10.14 5.29 1.86
N SER A 25 10.10 5.62 3.15
CA SER A 25 10.18 4.58 4.18
C SER A 25 8.85 3.82 4.29
N ALA A 26 8.90 2.66 4.92
CA ALA A 26 7.68 1.89 5.16
C ALA A 26 6.72 2.64 6.06
N ALA A 27 7.23 3.36 7.04
CA ALA A 27 6.39 4.16 7.92
C ALA A 27 5.68 5.27 7.16
N ALA A 28 6.38 5.93 6.24
CA ALA A 28 5.79 6.97 5.42
C ALA A 28 4.75 6.38 4.48
N LEU A 29 5.01 5.20 3.96
CA LEU A 29 4.04 4.52 3.11
C LEU A 29 2.78 4.20 3.89
N ARG A 30 2.92 3.76 5.14
CA ARG A 30 1.78 3.48 5.99
C ARG A 30 0.96 4.75 6.23
N ASP A 31 1.64 5.85 6.53
CA ASP A 31 0.94 7.11 6.76
C ASP A 31 0.19 7.55 5.51
N THR A 32 0.81 7.39 4.35
CA THR A 32 0.16 7.71 3.09
C THR A 32 -1.09 6.85 2.88
N ALA A 33 -0.97 5.55 3.16
CA ALA A 33 -2.10 4.65 2.99
C ALA A 33 -3.26 5.02 3.92
N ARG A 34 -2.95 5.37 5.16
CA ARG A 34 -3.99 5.72 6.12
C ARG A 34 -4.67 7.03 5.78
N ALA A 35 -3.99 7.90 5.07
CA ALA A 35 -4.56 9.18 4.67
C ALA A 35 -5.57 9.04 3.54
N GLN A 36 -5.59 7.90 2.85
CA GLN A 36 -6.47 7.70 1.71
C GLN A 36 -7.84 7.19 2.18
N GLN A 37 -8.55 8.01 2.93
CA GLN A 37 -9.78 7.59 3.58
C GLN A 37 -10.92 7.35 2.60
N ALA A 38 -11.01 8.15 1.56
CA ALA A 38 -12.06 7.97 0.57
C ALA A 38 -11.86 6.66 -0.18
N LEU A 39 -10.61 6.30 -0.45
CA LEU A 39 -10.31 5.04 -1.09
C LEU A 39 -10.73 3.87 -0.20
N LEU A 40 -10.33 3.91 1.06
CA LEU A 40 -10.65 2.83 1.97
C LEU A 40 -12.15 2.73 2.24
N ALA A 41 -12.84 3.86 2.27
CA ALA A 41 -14.28 3.87 2.46
C ALA A 41 -15.03 3.32 1.25
N ALA A 42 -14.47 3.49 0.06
CA ALA A 42 -15.09 3.00 -1.16
C ALA A 42 -14.91 1.52 -1.38
N LEU A 43 -13.99 0.89 -0.64
CA LEU A 43 -13.71 -0.53 -0.76
C LEU A 43 -14.30 -1.29 0.40
N PRO A 44 -14.53 -2.60 0.26
CA PRO A 44 -14.97 -3.40 1.40
C PRO A 44 -13.97 -3.30 2.55
N PRO A 45 -14.45 -3.43 3.80
CA PRO A 45 -13.57 -3.24 4.96
C PRO A 45 -12.32 -4.13 4.94
N ARG A 46 -12.44 -5.33 4.39
CA ARG A 46 -11.31 -6.25 4.37
C ARG A 46 -10.13 -5.69 3.55
N TYR A 47 -10.41 -4.84 2.56
CA TYR A 47 -9.35 -4.27 1.76
C TYR A 47 -8.42 -3.40 2.61
N GLY A 48 -9.00 -2.57 3.48
CA GLY A 48 -8.18 -1.75 4.36
C GLY A 48 -7.39 -2.59 5.34
N GLU A 49 -8.03 -3.63 5.88
CA GLU A 49 -7.35 -4.52 6.83
C GLU A 49 -6.17 -5.22 6.17
N VAL A 50 -6.36 -5.72 4.96
CA VAL A 50 -5.28 -6.39 4.24
C VAL A 50 -4.16 -5.42 3.92
N LEU A 51 -4.51 -4.22 3.46
CA LEU A 51 -3.51 -3.22 3.11
C LEU A 51 -2.63 -2.88 4.31
N LEU A 52 -3.26 -2.56 5.44
CA LEU A 52 -2.51 -2.18 6.63
C LEU A 52 -1.70 -3.35 7.18
N ASN A 53 -2.24 -4.56 7.07
CA ASN A 53 -1.52 -5.74 7.50
C ASN A 53 -0.25 -5.95 6.67
N LEU A 54 -0.37 -5.79 5.35
CA LEU A 54 0.79 -5.93 4.48
C LEU A 54 1.84 -4.88 4.77
N ILE A 55 1.40 -3.64 5.00
CA ILE A 55 2.34 -2.56 5.30
C ILE A 55 2.97 -2.76 6.66
N ASP A 56 2.22 -3.26 7.65
CA ASP A 56 2.78 -3.58 8.95
C ASP A 56 3.89 -4.62 8.82
N ARG A 57 3.67 -5.65 8.01
CA ARG A 57 4.70 -6.65 7.78
C ARG A 57 5.91 -6.06 7.09
N LEU A 58 5.68 -5.17 6.15
CA LEU A 58 6.78 -4.51 5.44
C LEU A 58 7.58 -3.66 6.42
N GLU A 59 6.90 -2.94 7.29
CA GLU A 59 7.55 -2.11 8.28
C GLU A 59 8.35 -2.97 9.27
N ALA A 60 7.77 -4.08 9.69
CA ALA A 60 8.48 -4.99 10.59
C ALA A 60 9.72 -5.58 9.93
N SER A 61 9.63 -5.93 8.65
CA SER A 61 10.79 -6.50 7.97
C SER A 61 11.89 -5.46 7.78
N ALA A 62 11.55 -4.18 7.73
CA ALA A 62 12.53 -3.12 7.61
C ALA A 62 13.36 -2.96 8.89
N LEU A 63 12.87 -3.46 10.02
CA LEU A 63 13.62 -3.41 11.27
C LEU A 63 14.71 -4.47 11.33
N PHE A 64 14.63 -5.49 10.49
CA PHE A 64 15.62 -6.54 10.43
C PHE A 64 16.46 -6.35 9.20
N THR A 65 17.76 -6.40 9.35
CA THR A 65 18.64 -6.14 8.22
C THR A 65 19.26 -7.43 7.68
N GLU A 66 18.68 -8.56 7.99
CA GLU A 66 19.18 -9.84 7.52
C GLU A 66 18.91 -10.01 6.04
N GLU A 67 19.76 -10.73 5.38
CA GLU A 67 19.57 -10.98 3.96
C GLU A 67 18.28 -11.70 3.67
N SER A 68 17.87 -12.56 4.57
CA SER A 68 16.62 -13.29 4.34
C SER A 68 15.43 -12.36 4.27
N CYS A 69 15.54 -11.19 4.87
CA CYS A 69 14.44 -10.24 4.85
C CYS A 69 14.22 -9.63 3.48
N SER A 70 15.26 -9.55 2.66
CA SER A 70 15.08 -8.95 1.34
C SER A 70 14.15 -9.79 0.47
N PHE A 71 14.18 -11.09 0.65
CA PHE A 71 13.26 -11.97 -0.07
C PHE A 71 11.83 -11.73 0.38
N SER A 72 11.60 -11.63 1.69
CA SER A 72 10.28 -11.36 2.22
C SER A 72 9.76 -9.99 1.79
N ARG A 73 10.65 -9.01 1.76
CA ARG A 73 10.27 -7.68 1.35
C ARG A 73 9.79 -7.65 -0.09
N SER A 74 10.50 -8.34 -0.97
CA SER A 74 10.11 -8.41 -2.36
C SER A 74 8.72 -9.02 -2.51
N SER A 75 8.46 -10.09 -1.77
CA SER A 75 7.16 -10.74 -1.79
C SER A 75 6.06 -9.81 -1.30
N LEU A 76 6.33 -9.05 -0.24
CA LEU A 76 5.35 -8.11 0.30
C LEU A 76 5.05 -6.99 -0.69
N LEU A 77 6.07 -6.52 -1.40
CA LEU A 77 5.86 -5.49 -2.41
C LEU A 77 5.01 -6.01 -3.55
N ASP A 78 5.21 -7.27 -3.94
CA ASP A 78 4.37 -7.89 -4.96
C ASP A 78 2.93 -7.99 -4.49
N HIS A 79 2.72 -8.34 -3.24
CA HIS A 79 1.38 -8.42 -2.68
C HIS A 79 0.71 -7.06 -2.64
N LEU A 80 1.46 -6.01 -2.31
CA LEU A 80 0.92 -4.66 -2.29
C LEU A 80 0.55 -4.21 -3.69
N GLN A 81 1.36 -4.54 -4.69
CA GLN A 81 1.01 -4.21 -6.06
C GLN A 81 -0.24 -4.95 -6.49
N ALA A 82 -0.36 -6.23 -6.14
CA ALA A 82 -1.57 -6.98 -6.44
C ALA A 82 -2.78 -6.38 -5.74
N TRP A 83 -2.60 -5.89 -4.51
CA TRP A 83 -3.68 -5.23 -3.79
C TRP A 83 -4.15 -3.99 -4.55
N VAL A 84 -3.21 -3.19 -5.04
CA VAL A 84 -3.56 -1.99 -5.80
C VAL A 84 -4.35 -2.35 -7.05
N ASP A 85 -3.92 -3.39 -7.75
CA ASP A 85 -4.61 -3.84 -8.96
C ASP A 85 -6.03 -4.30 -8.66
N LYS A 86 -6.20 -5.05 -7.57
CA LYS A 86 -7.53 -5.51 -7.17
C LYS A 86 -8.41 -4.35 -6.74
N ALA A 87 -7.84 -3.42 -6.00
CA ALA A 87 -8.59 -2.26 -5.54
C ALA A 87 -9.08 -1.43 -6.73
N ARG A 88 -8.24 -1.29 -7.74
CA ARG A 88 -8.62 -0.55 -8.93
C ARG A 88 -9.83 -1.21 -9.59
N SER A 89 -9.82 -2.52 -9.67
CA SER A 89 -10.94 -3.24 -10.27
C SER A 89 -12.19 -3.15 -9.43
N ALA A 90 -12.05 -3.02 -8.13
CA ALA A 90 -13.18 -2.99 -7.22
C ALA A 90 -13.82 -1.63 -7.10
N LEU A 91 -13.12 -0.57 -7.50
CA LEU A 91 -13.66 0.78 -7.39
C LEU A 91 -14.74 1.01 -8.43
N PRO A 92 -15.87 1.64 -8.02
CA PRO A 92 -16.91 1.95 -8.99
C PRO A 92 -16.42 3.02 -9.96
N GLY A 93 -16.73 2.84 -11.21
CA GLY A 93 -16.37 3.81 -12.23
C GLY A 93 -14.90 3.80 -12.61
N ALA A 94 -14.15 2.83 -12.14
CA ALA A 94 -12.73 2.76 -12.46
C ALA A 94 -12.49 2.20 -13.85
#